data_31767925589f35e37f35b07afdcc29d5
#
_entry.id   31767925589f35e37f35b07afdcc29d5
#
_cell.length_a   1.000
_cell.length_b   1.000
_cell.length_c   1.000
_cell.angle_alpha   90.00
_cell.angle_beta   90.00
_cell.angle_gamma   90.00
#
_symmetry.space_group_name_H-M   'P 1'
#
loop_
_entity.id
_entity.type
_entity.pdbx_description
1 polymer ?
#
loop_
_entity_poly.entity_id
_entity_poly.type
_entity_poly.pdbx_seq_one_letter_code
_entity_poly.pdbx_strand_id
1 'polypeptide(L)'
;DDPRSVDLFSDKAVTLTSDKPPYLLGLVVDQQGQAIKTPAQADAFAAFTVENHAKPRSVDQNGVSKQALLAEIKMVTNFSNRQAEKYRSTVTRFAEQFRVSPSLVFAGIRTESNFNPFAGSSAPAYGLMQLVPSSGGRDAYRKAKGKDTIPSRDYLFDPDNNIELGSA
;
A
#
# COMPACT_ATOMS: atom_id res chain seq x y z
N ASP A 1 -4.60 0.00 5.56
CA ASP A 1 -5.84 -0.27 4.80
C ASP A 1 -5.80 0.52 3.49
N ASP A 2 -6.00 -0.13 2.34
CA ASP A 2 -6.16 0.56 1.06
C ASP A 2 -7.47 1.36 1.12
N PRO A 3 -7.46 2.70 0.92
CA PRO A 3 -8.68 3.51 0.94
C PRO A 3 -9.68 3.11 -0.15
N ARG A 4 -9.23 2.32 -1.13
CA ARG A 4 -10.05 1.72 -2.19
C ARG A 4 -10.54 0.32 -1.83
N SER A 5 -10.06 -0.25 -0.71
CA SER A 5 -10.47 -1.58 -0.29
C SER A 5 -11.85 -1.52 0.33
N VAL A 6 -12.66 -2.49 -0.04
CA VAL A 6 -13.92 -2.77 0.65
C VAL A 6 -13.59 -3.31 2.03
N ASP A 7 -14.43 -3.00 3.00
CA ASP A 7 -14.43 -3.73 4.26
C ASP A 7 -14.70 -5.21 3.93
N LEU A 8 -13.65 -6.02 4.01
CA LEU A 8 -13.71 -7.46 3.74
C LEU A 8 -14.68 -8.22 4.67
N PHE A 9 -15.15 -7.54 5.71
CA PHE A 9 -16.13 -8.05 6.66
C PHE A 9 -17.55 -7.53 6.40
N SER A 10 -17.74 -6.74 5.34
CA SER A 10 -19.05 -6.29 4.89
C SER A 10 -19.76 -7.40 4.13
N ASP A 11 -21.03 -7.68 4.50
CA ASP A 11 -21.89 -8.59 3.76
C ASP A 11 -22.40 -8.01 2.41
N LYS A 12 -21.95 -6.80 2.07
CA LYS A 12 -22.33 -6.13 0.82
C LYS A 12 -21.30 -6.40 -0.27
N ALA A 13 -21.73 -6.98 -1.37
CA ALA A 13 -20.93 -7.01 -2.60
C ALA A 13 -20.73 -5.58 -3.09
N VAL A 14 -19.48 -5.12 -3.11
CA VAL A 14 -19.14 -3.80 -3.65
C VAL A 14 -18.26 -4.00 -4.88
N THR A 15 -18.67 -3.43 -6.00
CA THR A 15 -17.85 -3.37 -7.19
C THR A 15 -16.78 -2.30 -7.00
N LEU A 16 -15.52 -2.71 -6.93
CA LEU A 16 -14.39 -1.79 -6.88
C LEU A 16 -14.16 -1.22 -8.29
N THR A 17 -14.53 0.02 -8.50
CA THR A 17 -14.17 0.78 -9.69
C THR A 17 -13.03 1.74 -9.34
N SER A 18 -11.89 1.60 -10.00
CA SER A 18 -10.76 2.52 -9.85
C SER A 18 -10.14 2.75 -11.21
N ASP A 19 -9.91 4.01 -11.57
CA ASP A 19 -9.18 4.40 -12.79
C ASP A 19 -7.67 4.09 -12.68
N LYS A 20 -7.19 3.78 -11.47
CA LYS A 20 -5.79 3.41 -11.24
C LYS A 20 -5.62 1.88 -11.29
N PRO A 21 -4.51 1.37 -11.84
CA PRO A 21 -4.25 -0.07 -11.84
C PRO A 21 -4.15 -0.59 -10.40
N PRO A 22 -4.58 -1.85 -10.14
CA PRO A 22 -4.45 -2.48 -8.84
C PRO A 22 -3.00 -2.48 -8.35
N TYR A 23 -2.80 -2.18 -7.06
CA TYR A 23 -1.48 -2.10 -6.45
C TYR A 23 -0.65 -3.38 -6.64
N LEU A 24 -1.27 -4.54 -6.53
CA LEU A 24 -0.60 -5.85 -6.65
C LEU A 24 -0.56 -6.39 -8.09
N LEU A 25 -0.97 -5.63 -9.09
CA LEU A 25 -0.97 -6.07 -10.49
C LEU A 25 0.44 -6.51 -10.93
N GLY A 26 0.56 -7.76 -11.36
CA GLY A 26 1.83 -8.36 -11.80
C GLY A 26 2.82 -8.69 -10.68
N LEU A 27 2.41 -8.56 -9.41
CA LEU A 27 3.23 -8.84 -8.24
C LEU A 27 2.83 -10.13 -7.53
N VAL A 28 1.61 -10.59 -7.70
CA VAL A 28 1.12 -11.90 -7.25
C VAL A 28 1.42 -12.93 -8.34
N VAL A 29 1.82 -14.14 -7.93
CA VAL A 29 1.98 -15.28 -8.85
C VAL A 29 0.89 -16.31 -8.62
N ASP A 30 0.46 -16.94 -9.70
CA ASP A 30 -0.47 -18.08 -9.66
C ASP A 30 0.21 -19.37 -9.18
N GLN A 31 -0.51 -20.49 -9.21
CA GLN A 31 -0.02 -21.79 -8.80
C GLN A 31 1.11 -22.34 -9.72
N GLN A 32 1.26 -21.80 -10.93
CA GLN A 32 2.35 -22.10 -11.86
C GLN A 32 3.54 -21.16 -11.72
N GLY A 33 3.48 -20.18 -10.81
CA GLY A 33 4.52 -19.15 -10.62
C GLY A 33 4.48 -18.03 -11.66
N GLN A 34 3.38 -17.90 -12.44
CA GLN A 34 3.21 -16.87 -13.43
C GLN A 34 2.58 -15.63 -12.80
N ALA A 35 3.10 -14.44 -13.12
CA ALA A 35 2.55 -13.19 -12.60
C ALA A 35 1.14 -12.92 -13.14
N ILE A 36 0.22 -12.63 -12.23
CA ILE A 36 -1.18 -12.28 -12.55
C ILE A 36 -1.23 -10.84 -13.06
N LYS A 37 -1.71 -10.66 -14.30
CA LYS A 37 -1.73 -9.36 -14.99
C LYS A 37 -3.10 -8.97 -15.54
N THR A 38 -4.07 -9.87 -15.52
CA THR A 38 -5.42 -9.62 -16.05
C THR A 38 -6.50 -10.00 -15.03
N PRO A 39 -7.70 -9.38 -15.10
CA PRO A 39 -8.83 -9.77 -14.26
C PRO A 39 -9.16 -11.27 -14.37
N ALA A 40 -9.20 -11.81 -15.58
CA ALA A 40 -9.50 -13.23 -15.78
C ALA A 40 -8.50 -14.16 -15.08
N GLN A 41 -7.20 -13.80 -15.08
CA GLN A 41 -6.19 -14.56 -14.32
C GLN A 41 -6.41 -14.42 -12.79
N ALA A 42 -6.81 -13.25 -12.34
CA ALA A 42 -7.10 -13.00 -10.92
C ALA A 42 -8.31 -13.83 -10.46
N ASP A 43 -9.38 -13.85 -11.24
CA ASP A 43 -10.60 -14.62 -10.95
C ASP A 43 -10.31 -16.12 -10.92
N ALA A 44 -9.58 -16.64 -11.90
CA ALA A 44 -9.18 -18.05 -11.94
C ALA A 44 -8.31 -18.45 -10.75
N PHE A 45 -7.35 -17.57 -10.38
CA PHE A 45 -6.49 -17.81 -9.22
C PHE A 45 -7.26 -17.70 -7.90
N ALA A 46 -8.21 -16.78 -7.78
CA ALA A 46 -9.06 -16.66 -6.61
C ALA A 46 -9.90 -17.92 -6.39
N ALA A 47 -10.56 -18.42 -7.44
CA ALA A 47 -11.33 -19.68 -7.38
C ALA A 47 -10.44 -20.85 -6.94
N PHE A 48 -9.29 -21.03 -7.59
CA PHE A 48 -8.32 -22.07 -7.22
C PHE A 48 -7.88 -21.97 -5.76
N THR A 49 -7.60 -20.74 -5.30
CA THR A 49 -7.11 -20.49 -3.93
C THR A 49 -8.17 -20.80 -2.89
N VAL A 50 -9.41 -20.43 -3.14
CA VAL A 50 -10.54 -20.74 -2.24
C VAL A 50 -10.75 -22.25 -2.12
N GLU A 51 -10.70 -22.97 -3.22
CA GLU A 51 -10.92 -24.43 -3.22
C GLU A 51 -9.77 -25.21 -2.56
N ASN A 52 -8.52 -24.79 -2.77
CA ASN A 52 -7.36 -25.62 -2.45
C ASN A 52 -6.50 -25.13 -1.27
N HIS A 53 -6.54 -23.83 -0.97
CA HIS A 53 -5.61 -23.21 -0.01
C HIS A 53 -6.27 -22.39 1.09
N ALA A 54 -7.54 -22.06 0.96
CA ALA A 54 -8.23 -21.28 1.98
C ALA A 54 -8.54 -22.14 3.22
N LYS A 55 -8.21 -21.62 4.38
CA LYS A 55 -8.50 -22.26 5.67
C LYS A 55 -9.49 -21.41 6.47
N PRO A 56 -10.54 -22.02 7.03
CA PRO A 56 -11.45 -21.30 7.90
C PRO A 56 -10.71 -20.86 9.16
N ARG A 57 -10.93 -19.60 9.56
CA ARG A 57 -10.41 -19.02 10.78
C ARG A 57 -11.47 -18.17 11.46
N SER A 58 -11.62 -18.36 12.77
CA SER A 58 -12.46 -17.46 13.57
C SER A 58 -11.72 -16.16 13.82
N VAL A 59 -12.36 -15.03 13.52
CA VAL A 59 -11.85 -13.67 13.80
C VAL A 59 -12.87 -12.92 14.64
N ASP A 60 -12.39 -12.16 15.64
CA ASP A 60 -13.24 -11.28 16.41
C ASP A 60 -13.24 -9.89 15.77
N GLN A 61 -14.42 -9.38 15.50
CA GLN A 61 -14.62 -8.02 15.01
C GLN A 61 -15.65 -7.32 15.90
N ASN A 62 -15.18 -6.37 16.69
CA ASN A 62 -16.02 -5.59 17.62
C ASN A 62 -16.84 -6.47 18.59
N GLY A 63 -16.24 -7.55 19.11
CA GLY A 63 -16.89 -8.49 20.03
C GLY A 63 -17.82 -9.50 19.37
N VAL A 64 -17.85 -9.55 18.03
CA VAL A 64 -18.62 -10.55 17.26
C VAL A 64 -17.64 -11.51 16.59
N SER A 65 -17.76 -12.80 16.90
CA SER A 65 -16.96 -13.84 16.23
C SER A 65 -17.53 -14.12 14.85
N LYS A 66 -16.69 -13.98 13.81
CA LYS A 66 -17.03 -14.28 12.41
C LYS A 66 -16.10 -15.37 11.88
N GLN A 67 -16.60 -16.16 10.94
CA GLN A 67 -15.76 -17.09 10.17
C GLN A 67 -15.20 -16.36 8.96
N ALA A 68 -13.88 -16.36 8.85
CA ALA A 68 -13.16 -15.83 7.69
C ALA A 68 -12.40 -16.96 6.98
N LEU A 69 -12.17 -16.82 5.69
CA LEU A 69 -11.27 -17.67 4.93
C LEU A 69 -9.90 -17.01 4.84
N LEU A 70 -8.87 -17.69 5.32
CA LEU A 70 -7.49 -17.23 5.24
C LEU A 70 -6.75 -18.03 4.16
N ALA A 71 -6.13 -17.33 3.23
CA ALA A 71 -5.27 -17.93 2.23
C ALA A 71 -3.92 -17.20 2.15
N GLU A 72 -2.85 -17.96 2.01
CA GLU A 72 -1.52 -17.41 1.74
C GLU A 72 -1.30 -17.35 0.23
N ILE A 73 -0.93 -16.17 -0.26
CA ILE A 73 -0.61 -15.94 -1.67
C ILE A 73 0.88 -15.62 -1.83
N LYS A 74 1.49 -16.18 -2.88
CA LYS A 74 2.91 -15.93 -3.17
C LYS A 74 3.08 -14.68 -4.02
N MET A 75 4.13 -13.94 -3.70
CA MET A 75 4.55 -12.77 -4.47
C MET A 75 5.74 -13.13 -5.37
N VAL A 76 5.97 -12.32 -6.40
CA VAL A 76 7.20 -12.44 -7.22
C VAL A 76 8.45 -12.31 -6.35
N THR A 77 9.50 -13.06 -6.66
CA THR A 77 10.74 -13.11 -5.85
C THR A 77 11.46 -11.76 -5.71
N ASN A 78 11.29 -10.86 -6.68
CA ASN A 78 11.88 -9.52 -6.68
C ASN A 78 10.85 -8.43 -6.36
N PHE A 79 9.85 -8.74 -5.54
CA PHE A 79 8.74 -7.85 -5.18
C PHE A 79 9.23 -6.45 -4.76
N SER A 80 10.13 -6.36 -3.77
CA SER A 80 10.61 -5.07 -3.27
C SER A 80 11.32 -4.23 -4.35
N ASN A 81 12.12 -4.86 -5.22
CA ASN A 81 12.79 -4.16 -6.31
C ASN A 81 11.79 -3.64 -7.35
N ARG A 82 10.78 -4.45 -7.70
CA ARG A 82 9.71 -4.03 -8.63
C ARG A 82 8.87 -2.90 -8.06
N GLN A 83 8.62 -2.91 -6.76
CA GLN A 83 7.92 -1.81 -6.10
C GLN A 83 8.77 -0.55 -6.03
N ALA A 84 10.05 -0.67 -5.67
CA ALA A 84 10.98 0.47 -5.69
C ALA A 84 11.04 1.15 -7.06
N GLU A 85 11.06 0.36 -8.14
CA GLU A 85 11.12 0.87 -9.50
C GLU A 85 9.91 1.76 -9.85
N LYS A 86 8.71 1.46 -9.33
CA LYS A 86 7.51 2.29 -9.53
C LYS A 86 7.69 3.73 -9.01
N TYR A 87 8.50 3.89 -7.97
CA TYR A 87 8.69 5.19 -7.31
C TYR A 87 10.00 5.87 -7.68
N ARG A 88 10.82 5.27 -8.58
CA ARG A 88 12.15 5.78 -8.93
C ARG A 88 12.13 7.24 -9.38
N SER A 89 11.26 7.59 -10.31
CA SER A 89 11.16 8.96 -10.84
C SER A 89 10.75 9.96 -9.78
N THR A 90 9.75 9.61 -8.98
CA THR A 90 9.24 10.46 -7.89
C THR A 90 10.29 10.67 -6.81
N VAL A 91 10.97 9.59 -6.38
CA VAL A 91 12.05 9.68 -5.38
C VAL A 91 13.21 10.54 -5.90
N THR A 92 13.65 10.32 -7.14
CA THR A 92 14.75 11.11 -7.71
C THR A 92 14.40 12.60 -7.74
N ARG A 93 13.20 12.94 -8.23
CA ARG A 93 12.72 14.33 -8.30
C ARG A 93 12.71 15.02 -6.94
N PHE A 94 12.12 14.41 -5.92
CA PHE A 94 12.02 15.05 -4.61
C PHE A 94 13.31 15.00 -3.81
N ALA A 95 14.11 13.95 -3.96
CA ALA A 95 15.45 13.89 -3.39
C ALA A 95 16.33 15.03 -3.89
N GLU A 96 16.28 15.33 -5.20
CA GLU A 96 16.95 16.47 -5.79
C GLU A 96 16.42 17.82 -5.28
N GLN A 97 15.08 17.98 -5.25
CA GLN A 97 14.42 19.19 -4.77
C GLN A 97 14.82 19.54 -3.33
N PHE A 98 14.85 18.56 -2.45
CA PHE A 98 15.15 18.74 -1.02
C PHE A 98 16.61 18.47 -0.66
N ARG A 99 17.48 18.18 -1.64
CA ARG A 99 18.92 17.91 -1.48
C ARG A 99 19.22 16.77 -0.52
N VAL A 100 18.44 15.71 -0.57
CA VAL A 100 18.66 14.47 0.17
C VAL A 100 19.11 13.36 -0.78
N SER A 101 19.78 12.33 -0.25
CA SER A 101 20.19 11.20 -1.09
C SER A 101 18.95 10.37 -1.51
N PRO A 102 18.78 10.06 -2.81
CA PRO A 102 17.74 9.12 -3.25
C PRO A 102 17.81 7.77 -2.53
N SER A 103 19.02 7.28 -2.25
CA SER A 103 19.22 6.03 -1.52
C SER A 103 18.69 6.09 -0.09
N LEU A 104 18.80 7.25 0.57
CA LEU A 104 18.22 7.46 1.90
C LEU A 104 16.70 7.40 1.85
N VAL A 105 16.08 8.07 0.87
CA VAL A 105 14.63 8.04 0.67
C VAL A 105 14.13 6.61 0.41
N PHE A 106 14.80 5.86 -0.48
CA PHE A 106 14.48 4.46 -0.74
C PHE A 106 14.65 3.57 0.50
N ALA A 107 15.70 3.77 1.28
CA ALA A 107 15.91 3.03 2.54
C ALA A 107 14.78 3.31 3.53
N GLY A 108 14.37 4.57 3.69
CA GLY A 108 13.23 4.96 4.51
C GLY A 108 11.95 4.27 4.06
N ILE A 109 11.56 4.39 2.80
CA ILE A 109 10.36 3.74 2.24
C ILE A 109 10.38 2.22 2.48
N ARG A 110 11.53 1.58 2.29
CA ARG A 110 11.67 0.14 2.51
C ARG A 110 11.46 -0.24 3.97
N THR A 111 12.03 0.52 4.89
CA THR A 111 11.94 0.26 6.34
C THR A 111 10.55 0.54 6.88
N GLU A 112 9.94 1.67 6.48
CA GLU A 112 8.68 2.14 7.02
C GLU A 112 7.46 1.38 6.48
N SER A 113 7.45 1.01 5.21
CA SER A 113 6.27 0.43 4.56
C SER A 113 6.55 -0.78 3.67
N ASN A 114 7.81 -1.14 3.47
CA ASN A 114 8.21 -2.09 2.42
C ASN A 114 7.55 -1.77 1.06
N PHE A 115 7.55 -0.49 0.70
CA PHE A 115 6.93 0.05 -0.52
C PHE A 115 5.41 -0.09 -0.61
N ASN A 116 4.70 -0.29 0.50
CA ASN A 116 3.24 -0.30 0.53
C ASN A 116 2.71 1.14 0.71
N PRO A 117 2.09 1.77 -0.31
CA PRO A 117 1.58 3.14 -0.20
C PRO A 117 0.38 3.26 0.74
N PHE A 118 -0.27 2.13 1.08
CA PHE A 118 -1.42 2.08 1.98
C PHE A 118 -1.06 1.57 3.38
N ALA A 119 0.23 1.54 3.70
CA ALA A 119 0.66 1.18 5.04
C ALA A 119 0.09 2.16 6.07
N GLY A 120 -0.44 1.60 7.15
CA GLY A 120 -0.92 2.34 8.31
C GLY A 120 -0.52 1.61 9.58
N SER A 121 -0.23 2.35 10.64
CA SER A 121 0.12 1.80 11.93
C SER A 121 -0.93 2.13 13.00
N SER A 122 -0.87 1.45 14.14
CA SER A 122 -1.68 1.75 15.33
C SER A 122 -1.37 3.14 15.91
N ALA A 123 -0.12 3.60 15.81
CA ALA A 123 0.21 5.02 15.88
C ALA A 123 -0.13 5.59 14.50
N PRO A 124 -0.96 6.66 14.37
CA PRO A 124 -1.57 7.08 13.11
C PRO A 124 -0.53 7.63 12.13
N ALA A 125 0.35 6.74 11.63
CA ALA A 125 1.33 7.00 10.59
C ALA A 125 0.87 6.37 9.28
N TYR A 126 1.02 7.07 8.15
CA TYR A 126 0.42 6.68 6.88
C TYR A 126 1.38 6.75 5.70
N GLY A 127 1.19 5.82 4.77
CA GLY A 127 1.82 5.78 3.46
C GLY A 127 3.25 5.28 3.44
N LEU A 128 3.94 5.54 2.33
CA LEU A 128 5.26 4.98 2.04
C LEU A 128 6.32 5.30 3.11
N MET A 129 6.31 6.50 3.66
CA MET A 129 7.28 6.98 4.65
C MET A 129 6.66 7.16 6.05
N GLN A 130 5.50 6.54 6.30
CA GLN A 130 4.82 6.48 7.61
C GLN A 130 4.75 7.84 8.32
N LEU A 131 4.20 8.83 7.62
CA LEU A 131 4.08 10.18 8.16
C LEU A 131 2.90 10.29 9.13
N VAL A 132 3.15 10.82 10.32
CA VAL A 132 2.11 11.14 11.30
C VAL A 132 1.53 12.52 10.97
N PRO A 133 0.22 12.64 10.63
CA PRO A 133 -0.37 13.90 10.15
C PRO A 133 -0.15 15.09 11.07
N SER A 134 -0.37 14.91 12.37
CA SER A 134 -0.35 16.01 13.36
C SER A 134 1.06 16.46 13.80
N SER A 135 2.10 15.73 13.44
CA SER A 135 3.49 16.03 13.80
C SER A 135 4.37 16.11 12.55
N GLY A 136 5.14 15.06 12.23
CA GLY A 136 6.04 15.05 11.07
C GLY A 136 5.36 15.39 9.74
N GLY A 137 4.12 14.96 9.53
CA GLY A 137 3.34 15.31 8.34
C GLY A 137 3.03 16.80 8.23
N ARG A 138 2.66 17.45 9.35
CA ARG A 138 2.40 18.89 9.41
C ARG A 138 3.67 19.71 9.19
N ASP A 139 4.77 19.33 9.84
CA ASP A 139 6.04 20.02 9.71
C ASP A 139 6.60 19.91 8.30
N ALA A 140 6.53 18.72 7.71
CA ALA A 140 6.90 18.46 6.33
C ALA A 140 6.02 19.24 5.34
N TYR A 141 4.70 19.30 5.58
CA TYR A 141 3.77 20.08 4.75
C TYR A 141 4.11 21.56 4.78
N ARG A 142 4.38 22.11 5.96
CA ARG A 142 4.81 23.51 6.11
C ARG A 142 6.12 23.79 5.35
N LYS A 143 7.08 22.87 5.42
CA LYS A 143 8.36 23.00 4.73
C LYS A 143 8.23 22.88 3.20
N ALA A 144 7.46 21.91 2.72
CA ALA A 144 7.30 21.65 1.29
C ALA A 144 6.35 22.62 0.59
N LYS A 145 5.29 23.05 1.26
CA LYS A 145 4.20 23.85 0.67
C LYS A 145 4.12 25.30 1.19
N GLY A 146 4.90 25.66 2.21
CA GLY A 146 4.87 26.99 2.82
C GLY A 146 3.58 27.31 3.62
N LYS A 147 2.77 26.28 3.92
CA LYS A 147 1.48 26.43 4.61
C LYS A 147 1.43 25.53 5.84
N ASP A 148 0.93 26.06 6.95
CA ASP A 148 0.71 25.28 8.16
C ASP A 148 -0.63 24.54 8.07
N THR A 149 -0.55 23.28 7.62
CA THR A 149 -1.72 22.41 7.38
C THR A 149 -1.41 21.00 7.84
N ILE A 150 -2.39 20.36 8.47
CA ILE A 150 -2.33 18.94 8.79
C ILE A 150 -2.82 18.17 7.56
N PRO A 151 -1.95 17.39 6.88
CA PRO A 151 -2.36 16.60 5.74
C PRO A 151 -3.35 15.52 6.16
N SER A 152 -4.36 15.27 5.30
CA SER A 152 -5.32 14.18 5.55
C SER A 152 -4.66 12.81 5.34
N ARG A 153 -5.28 11.77 5.88
CA ARG A 153 -4.91 10.37 5.63
C ARG A 153 -4.86 10.06 4.13
N ASP A 154 -5.90 10.46 3.39
CA ASP A 154 -5.99 10.20 1.95
C ASP A 154 -4.90 10.93 1.16
N TYR A 155 -4.56 12.14 1.58
CA TYR A 155 -3.42 12.88 1.03
C TYR A 155 -2.10 12.12 1.23
N LEU A 156 -1.90 11.50 2.40
CA LEU A 156 -0.70 10.74 2.72
C LEU A 156 -0.67 9.32 2.11
N PHE A 157 -1.79 8.79 1.64
CA PHE A 157 -1.81 7.56 0.87
C PHE A 157 -1.50 7.77 -0.62
N ASP A 158 -1.47 9.00 -1.10
CA ASP A 158 -0.93 9.29 -2.43
C ASP A 158 0.60 9.20 -2.39
N PRO A 159 1.23 8.34 -3.22
CA PRO A 159 2.67 8.12 -3.20
C PRO A 159 3.50 9.36 -3.46
N ASP A 160 3.09 10.22 -4.40
CA ASP A 160 3.83 11.41 -4.76
C ASP A 160 3.83 12.42 -3.61
N ASN A 161 2.66 12.64 -3.01
CA ASN A 161 2.53 13.52 -1.85
C ASN A 161 3.33 12.99 -0.64
N ASN A 162 3.27 11.67 -0.40
CA ASN A 162 3.96 11.06 0.72
C ASN A 162 5.49 11.15 0.59
N ILE A 163 6.01 10.84 -0.61
CA ILE A 163 7.45 10.94 -0.89
C ILE A 163 7.91 12.41 -0.85
N GLU A 164 7.13 13.34 -1.40
CA GLU A 164 7.44 14.77 -1.32
C GLU A 164 7.61 15.22 0.12
N LEU A 165 6.59 14.96 0.96
CA LEU A 165 6.64 15.37 2.36
C LEU A 165 7.73 14.64 3.15
N GLY A 166 7.91 13.34 2.94
CA GLY A 166 8.92 12.56 3.65
C GLY A 166 10.36 12.90 3.25
N SER A 167 10.54 13.54 2.10
CA SER A 167 11.86 14.02 1.63
C SER A 167 12.16 15.45 2.09
N ALA A 168 11.16 16.20 2.55
CA ALA A 168 11.30 17.58 3.00
C ALA A 168 11.83 17.65 4.44
#